data_5bd9fe8a4458bcb959a9a082263c3638
#
_entry.id   5bd9fe8a4458bcb959a9a082263c3638
#
_cell.length_a   1.000
_cell.length_b   1.000
_cell.length_c   1.000
_cell.angle_alpha   90.00
_cell.angle_beta   90.00
_cell.angle_gamma   90.00
#
_symmetry.space_group_name_H-M   'P 1'
#
loop_
_entity.id
_entity.type
_entity.pdbx_description
1 polymer ?
#
loop_
_entity_poly.entity_id
_entity_poly.type
_entity_poly.pdbx_seq_one_letter_code
_entity_poly.pdbx_strand_id
1 'polypeptide(L)'
;RPPRSTLFPYTTLFRSFEEVKIYNVTQPQGMIVGYEGDVNNKNNLWTRPHEGEEQALLLGNGNELVAINLKITYRISDLYTYLTRYSSPEDVLNAKGYEVVMGETIHTDINTIISEDRSQLSHRIEEQLKEYAREAELGLEVMSVTLASIHPPVAIADIYQSVVSAGIQKKTSVLTAEGKALVAREGAEADKQLAINDAGIQRDERVSSANAEIQKYNASIEAYLLDPEAYLLDRYLESFQQALAQQRKYIVGPGVDAGALYANFGLGGSGS
;
A
#
# COMPACT_ATOMS: atom_id res chain seq x y z
N ARG A 1 -1.37 59.82 58.28
CA ARG A 1 -2.13 59.92 57.04
C ARG A 1 -1.17 60.38 55.93
N PRO A 2 -0.96 59.59 54.86
CA PRO A 2 -0.21 60.10 53.72
C PRO A 2 -1.01 61.27 53.10
N PRO A 3 -0.34 62.25 52.51
CA PRO A 3 -1.03 63.35 51.85
C PRO A 3 -1.84 62.77 50.69
N ARG A 4 -3.09 63.10 50.58
CA ARG A 4 -3.90 62.85 49.41
C ARG A 4 -3.16 63.44 48.24
N SER A 5 -2.66 62.62 47.31
CA SER A 5 -2.20 63.09 46.06
C SER A 5 -3.35 63.81 45.40
N THR A 6 -3.21 65.10 45.22
CA THR A 6 -4.06 65.89 44.35
C THR A 6 -3.93 65.27 42.98
N LEU A 7 -4.88 64.49 42.64
CA LEU A 7 -5.04 63.97 41.28
C LEU A 7 -5.07 65.16 40.36
N PHE A 8 -4.10 65.22 39.52
CA PHE A 8 -3.87 66.23 38.54
C PHE A 8 -5.13 66.67 37.83
N PRO A 9 -5.52 67.88 37.78
CA PRO A 9 -6.68 68.31 37.02
C PRO A 9 -6.59 67.99 35.52
N TYR A 10 -5.40 67.63 35.07
CA TYR A 10 -5.11 67.24 33.69
C TYR A 10 -5.73 65.88 33.29
N THR A 11 -5.97 64.96 34.19
CA THR A 11 -6.56 63.69 33.89
C THR A 11 -8.03 63.75 33.48
N THR A 12 -8.76 64.77 33.84
CA THR A 12 -10.15 65.00 33.47
C THR A 12 -10.31 65.73 32.13
N LEU A 13 -9.35 66.53 31.73
CA LEU A 13 -9.38 67.29 30.46
C LEU A 13 -9.03 66.31 29.26
N PHE A 14 -8.11 65.43 29.47
CA PHE A 14 -7.73 64.46 28.43
C PHE A 14 -8.74 63.32 28.22
N ARG A 15 -9.50 62.97 29.24
CA ARG A 15 -10.55 61.91 29.12
C ARG A 15 -11.69 62.27 28.15
N SER A 16 -11.85 63.52 27.77
CA SER A 16 -12.92 63.95 26.86
C SER A 16 -12.54 63.90 25.39
N PHE A 17 -11.25 63.75 25.08
CA PHE A 17 -10.72 63.87 23.72
C PHE A 17 -9.77 62.75 23.31
N GLU A 18 -9.32 61.88 24.24
CA GLU A 18 -8.37 60.85 23.99
C GLU A 18 -8.96 59.47 24.37
N GLU A 19 -8.97 58.58 23.43
CA GLU A 19 -9.27 57.15 23.64
C GLU A 19 -7.93 56.38 23.74
N VAL A 20 -7.71 55.73 24.87
CA VAL A 20 -6.51 54.87 25.04
C VAL A 20 -6.84 53.50 24.51
N LYS A 21 -6.20 53.11 23.38
CA LYS A 21 -6.25 51.78 22.84
C LYS A 21 -4.95 51.05 23.20
N ILE A 22 -5.11 49.82 23.70
CA ILE A 22 -3.99 48.95 24.04
C ILE A 22 -3.80 47.94 22.91
N TYR A 23 -2.62 47.89 22.33
CA TYR A 23 -2.25 46.96 21.29
C TYR A 23 -1.25 45.95 21.81
N ASN A 24 -1.45 44.69 21.48
CA ASN A 24 -0.54 43.62 21.85
C ASN A 24 0.54 43.46 20.77
N VAL A 25 1.67 44.09 20.98
CA VAL A 25 2.80 44.12 20.03
C VAL A 25 3.78 42.95 20.25
N THR A 26 3.70 42.31 21.42
CA THR A 26 4.69 41.29 21.81
C THR A 26 4.26 39.88 21.47
N GLN A 27 2.96 39.58 21.50
CA GLN A 27 2.43 38.24 21.22
C GLN A 27 2.14 38.09 19.75
N PRO A 28 2.52 36.92 19.17
CA PRO A 28 2.10 36.59 17.83
C PRO A 28 0.57 36.51 17.74
N GLN A 29 0.04 37.06 16.67
CA GLN A 29 -1.36 37.00 16.30
C GLN A 29 -1.52 36.11 15.10
N GLY A 30 -2.67 35.48 14.95
CA GLY A 30 -2.97 34.60 13.82
C GLY A 30 -4.15 35.10 13.03
N MET A 31 -4.04 35.07 11.70
CA MET A 31 -5.17 35.30 10.80
C MET A 31 -5.30 34.10 9.87
N ILE A 32 -6.49 33.87 9.37
CA ILE A 32 -6.79 32.82 8.40
C ILE A 32 -7.17 33.48 7.08
N VAL A 33 -6.50 33.06 6.02
CA VAL A 33 -6.85 33.39 4.64
C VAL A 33 -7.59 32.16 4.08
N GLY A 34 -8.84 32.33 3.72
CA GLY A 34 -9.73 31.25 3.33
C GLY A 34 -10.94 31.17 4.27
N TYR A 35 -11.39 29.96 4.53
CA TYR A 35 -12.52 29.72 5.43
C TYR A 35 -12.05 29.60 6.89
N GLU A 36 -12.61 30.38 7.76
CA GLU A 36 -12.43 30.27 9.19
C GLU A 36 -13.50 29.33 9.75
N GLY A 37 -13.16 28.04 9.86
CA GLY A 37 -14.06 27.03 10.41
C GLY A 37 -14.38 27.32 11.88
N ASP A 38 -15.57 26.91 12.34
CA ASP A 38 -15.98 27.03 13.75
C ASP A 38 -14.95 26.32 14.65
N VAL A 39 -14.27 27.10 15.47
CA VAL A 39 -13.19 26.65 16.39
C VAL A 39 -13.71 25.58 17.38
N ASN A 40 -15.03 25.48 17.58
CA ASN A 40 -15.67 24.55 18.49
C ASN A 40 -15.97 23.20 17.85
N ASN A 41 -15.90 23.03 16.54
CA ASN A 41 -16.20 21.81 15.85
C ASN A 41 -14.95 20.96 15.62
N LYS A 42 -14.57 20.16 16.61
CA LYS A 42 -13.38 19.29 16.61
C LYS A 42 -13.40 18.18 15.55
N ASN A 43 -14.47 18.02 14.79
CA ASN A 43 -14.70 16.98 13.80
C ASN A 43 -14.96 17.54 12.39
N ASN A 44 -14.24 18.56 11.97
CA ASN A 44 -14.33 19.06 10.60
C ASN A 44 -13.74 18.07 9.61
N LEU A 45 -14.55 17.08 9.24
CA LEU A 45 -14.30 16.30 8.04
C LEU A 45 -14.54 17.22 6.84
N TRP A 46 -13.55 17.37 5.96
CA TRP A 46 -13.64 18.18 4.75
C TRP A 46 -14.84 17.80 3.83
N THR A 47 -15.44 16.63 4.03
CA THR A 47 -16.62 16.14 3.30
C THR A 47 -17.96 16.65 3.83
N ARG A 48 -17.97 17.44 4.92
CA ARG A 48 -19.19 18.01 5.48
C ARG A 48 -19.32 19.49 5.12
N PRO A 49 -20.55 19.98 4.89
CA PRO A 49 -20.80 21.39 4.68
C PRO A 49 -20.22 22.20 5.85
N HIS A 50 -19.43 23.21 5.53
CA HIS A 50 -18.95 24.19 6.51
C HIS A 50 -19.97 25.33 6.57
N GLU A 51 -20.23 25.86 7.76
CA GLU A 51 -21.05 27.06 7.92
C GLU A 51 -20.23 28.27 7.42
N GLY A 52 -20.47 28.72 6.21
CA GLY A 52 -19.80 29.83 5.57
C GLY A 52 -19.45 29.59 4.11
N GLU A 53 -19.05 30.62 3.41
CA GLU A 53 -18.65 30.53 1.99
C GLU A 53 -17.20 30.07 1.88
N GLU A 54 -16.98 28.83 1.46
CA GLU A 54 -15.68 28.38 1.03
C GLU A 54 -15.29 29.06 -0.29
N GLN A 55 -14.16 29.71 -0.30
CA GLN A 55 -13.58 30.22 -1.53
C GLN A 55 -12.81 29.11 -2.25
N ALA A 56 -13.35 28.70 -3.38
CA ALA A 56 -12.68 27.73 -4.23
C ALA A 56 -11.72 28.43 -5.19
N LEU A 57 -10.50 27.94 -5.25
CA LEU A 57 -9.45 28.39 -6.16
C LEU A 57 -9.35 27.43 -7.36
N LEU A 58 -9.00 27.98 -8.53
CA LEU A 58 -8.70 27.21 -9.72
C LEU A 58 -7.24 26.75 -9.70
N LEU A 59 -7.03 25.46 -9.89
CA LEU A 59 -5.72 24.83 -10.01
C LEU A 59 -5.54 24.19 -11.39
N GLY A 60 -4.34 23.70 -11.67
CA GLY A 60 -4.06 22.89 -12.84
C GLY A 60 -4.43 23.60 -14.17
N ASN A 61 -4.07 24.86 -14.32
CA ASN A 61 -4.47 25.69 -15.45
C ASN A 61 -6.00 25.83 -15.62
N GLY A 62 -6.73 25.85 -14.51
CA GLY A 62 -8.18 26.02 -14.51
C GLY A 62 -9.00 24.75 -14.67
N ASN A 63 -8.38 23.58 -14.58
CA ASN A 63 -9.06 22.30 -14.72
C ASN A 63 -9.54 21.70 -13.39
N GLU A 64 -9.02 22.17 -12.26
CA GLU A 64 -9.33 21.66 -10.93
C GLU A 64 -9.80 22.77 -10.01
N LEU A 65 -10.68 22.42 -9.06
CA LEU A 65 -11.15 23.31 -7.99
C LEU A 65 -10.64 22.82 -6.66
N VAL A 66 -10.12 23.74 -5.86
CA VAL A 66 -9.62 23.44 -4.50
C VAL A 66 -10.02 24.55 -3.53
N ALA A 67 -10.33 24.16 -2.31
CA ALA A 67 -10.42 25.05 -1.16
C ALA A 67 -9.12 24.98 -0.39
N ILE A 68 -8.49 26.13 -0.14
CA ILE A 68 -7.23 26.25 0.58
C ILE A 68 -7.42 27.20 1.74
N ASN A 69 -7.04 26.76 2.94
CA ASN A 69 -6.96 27.60 4.12
C ASN A 69 -5.50 27.81 4.51
N LEU A 70 -5.12 29.07 4.59
CA LEU A 70 -3.79 29.49 4.96
C LEU A 70 -3.84 30.17 6.33
N LYS A 71 -3.03 29.71 7.27
CA LYS A 71 -2.84 30.38 8.56
C LYS A 71 -1.57 31.22 8.51
N ILE A 72 -1.72 32.52 8.65
CA ILE A 72 -0.62 33.48 8.76
C ILE A 72 -0.45 33.86 10.23
N THR A 73 0.75 33.69 10.75
CA THR A 73 1.13 34.14 12.08
C THR A 73 1.99 35.40 11.92
N TYR A 74 1.59 36.47 12.53
CA TYR A 74 2.26 37.75 12.43
C TYR A 74 2.35 38.44 13.80
N ARG A 75 3.18 39.48 13.90
CA ARG A 75 3.23 40.40 15.04
C ARG A 75 3.29 41.81 14.55
N ILE A 76 2.88 42.77 15.40
CA ILE A 76 3.06 44.20 15.13
C ILE A 76 4.51 44.54 15.39
N SER A 77 5.26 44.93 14.36
CA SER A 77 6.68 45.31 14.45
C SER A 77 6.87 46.80 14.64
N ASP A 78 6.01 47.59 14.01
CA ASP A 78 5.98 49.04 14.16
C ASP A 78 4.55 49.54 14.36
N LEU A 79 4.20 49.89 15.60
CA LEU A 79 2.86 50.33 15.97
C LEU A 79 2.47 51.64 15.31
N TYR A 80 3.43 52.55 15.10
CA TYR A 80 3.13 53.84 14.48
C TYR A 80 2.72 53.63 13.01
N THR A 81 3.51 52.94 12.24
CA THR A 81 3.23 52.60 10.83
C THR A 81 1.94 51.78 10.70
N TYR A 82 1.74 50.81 11.60
CA TYR A 82 0.53 49.99 11.65
C TYR A 82 -0.75 50.82 11.82
N LEU A 83 -0.72 51.90 12.64
CA LEU A 83 -1.90 52.69 12.92
C LEU A 83 -2.12 53.83 11.93
N THR A 84 -1.06 54.27 11.23
CA THR A 84 -1.12 55.50 10.42
C THR A 84 -1.12 55.25 8.93
N ARG A 85 -0.60 54.11 8.47
CA ARG A 85 -0.41 53.84 7.05
C ARG A 85 -1.66 53.35 6.36
N TYR A 86 -2.36 52.40 6.99
CA TYR A 86 -3.58 51.76 6.47
C TYR A 86 -4.68 51.75 7.54
N SER A 87 -5.95 51.74 7.10
CA SER A 87 -7.08 51.63 8.02
C SER A 87 -7.16 50.24 8.67
N SER A 88 -6.75 49.21 7.96
CA SER A 88 -6.72 47.80 8.39
C SER A 88 -5.55 47.09 7.69
N PRO A 89 -4.35 47.10 8.26
CA PRO A 89 -3.20 46.40 7.66
C PRO A 89 -3.39 44.89 7.54
N GLU A 90 -4.19 44.29 8.43
CA GLU A 90 -4.55 42.88 8.38
C GLU A 90 -5.36 42.56 7.14
N ASP A 91 -6.35 43.37 6.77
CA ASP A 91 -7.15 43.13 5.56
C ASP A 91 -6.30 43.24 4.29
N VAL A 92 -5.33 44.15 4.29
CA VAL A 92 -4.35 44.28 3.19
C VAL A 92 -3.48 43.03 3.09
N LEU A 93 -2.99 42.51 4.23
CA LEU A 93 -2.19 41.26 4.27
C LEU A 93 -3.06 40.06 3.88
N ASN A 94 -4.32 40.03 4.30
CA ASN A 94 -5.27 38.99 3.93
C ASN A 94 -5.50 38.97 2.41
N ALA A 95 -5.82 40.10 1.80
CA ALA A 95 -6.03 40.21 0.37
C ALA A 95 -4.78 39.80 -0.42
N LYS A 96 -3.58 40.18 0.04
CA LYS A 96 -2.33 39.72 -0.56
C LYS A 96 -2.10 38.21 -0.37
N GLY A 97 -2.52 37.68 0.75
CA GLY A 97 -2.51 36.22 1.00
C GLY A 97 -3.29 35.45 -0.07
N TYR A 98 -4.49 35.88 -0.41
CA TYR A 98 -5.27 35.30 -1.50
C TYR A 98 -4.57 35.42 -2.86
N GLU A 99 -4.05 36.59 -3.19
CA GLU A 99 -3.35 36.82 -4.46
C GLU A 99 -2.14 35.90 -4.61
N VAL A 100 -1.31 35.78 -3.56
CA VAL A 100 -0.09 34.96 -3.56
C VAL A 100 -0.46 33.47 -3.66
N VAL A 101 -1.43 33.00 -2.86
CA VAL A 101 -1.89 31.60 -2.93
C VAL A 101 -2.39 31.27 -4.34
N MET A 102 -3.20 32.14 -4.92
CA MET A 102 -3.73 31.94 -6.28
C MET A 102 -2.59 31.90 -7.32
N GLY A 103 -1.63 32.80 -7.23
CA GLY A 103 -0.48 32.86 -8.12
C GLY A 103 0.40 31.60 -8.05
N GLU A 104 0.64 31.09 -6.86
CA GLU A 104 1.47 29.88 -6.63
C GLU A 104 0.76 28.57 -7.02
N THR A 105 -0.56 28.53 -6.93
CA THR A 105 -1.32 27.28 -7.12
C THR A 105 -1.89 27.11 -8.51
N ILE A 106 -2.08 28.18 -9.29
CA ILE A 106 -2.76 28.14 -10.59
C ILE A 106 -2.13 27.15 -11.61
N HIS A 107 -0.81 26.93 -11.52
CA HIS A 107 -0.06 26.06 -12.41
C HIS A 107 0.21 24.66 -11.84
N THR A 108 -0.26 24.36 -10.64
CA THR A 108 0.03 23.13 -9.91
C THR A 108 -1.24 22.29 -9.78
N ASP A 109 -1.15 20.96 -9.95
CA ASP A 109 -2.29 20.06 -9.73
C ASP A 109 -2.47 19.76 -8.22
N ILE A 110 -3.69 19.38 -7.85
CA ILE A 110 -4.05 19.13 -6.45
C ILE A 110 -3.27 17.97 -5.84
N ASN A 111 -2.94 16.92 -6.63
CA ASN A 111 -2.21 15.76 -6.09
C ASN A 111 -0.78 16.13 -5.72
N THR A 112 -0.13 16.97 -6.52
CA THR A 112 1.21 17.49 -6.25
C THR A 112 1.21 18.33 -4.97
N ILE A 113 0.24 19.22 -4.81
CA ILE A 113 0.13 20.07 -3.61
C ILE A 113 -0.12 19.24 -2.35
N ILE A 114 -0.95 18.19 -2.43
CA ILE A 114 -1.28 17.37 -1.26
C ILE A 114 -0.13 16.43 -0.89
N SER A 115 0.62 15.89 -1.87
CA SER A 115 1.56 14.79 -1.62
C SER A 115 3.00 15.22 -1.34
N GLU A 116 3.56 16.13 -2.11
CA GLU A 116 5.02 16.33 -2.10
C GLU A 116 5.47 17.75 -1.81
N ASP A 117 4.73 18.77 -2.21
CA ASP A 117 5.21 20.15 -2.21
C ASP A 117 4.59 21.08 -1.16
N ARG A 118 3.77 20.54 -0.26
CA ARG A 118 3.05 21.37 0.73
C ARG A 118 3.96 22.27 1.55
N SER A 119 5.09 21.76 1.99
CA SER A 119 6.06 22.53 2.80
C SER A 119 6.78 23.58 1.96
N GLN A 120 7.15 23.25 0.74
CA GLN A 120 7.82 24.17 -0.17
C GLN A 120 6.87 25.28 -0.62
N LEU A 121 5.62 24.95 -0.90
CA LEU A 121 4.58 25.93 -1.22
C LEU A 121 4.34 26.89 -0.06
N SER A 122 4.20 26.36 1.16
CA SER A 122 4.10 27.19 2.37
C SER A 122 5.27 28.18 2.50
N HIS A 123 6.48 27.71 2.25
CA HIS A 123 7.68 28.53 2.35
C HIS A 123 7.75 29.63 1.28
N ARG A 124 7.42 29.31 0.03
CA ARG A 124 7.35 30.31 -1.04
C ARG A 124 6.30 31.40 -0.75
N ILE A 125 5.13 30.99 -0.27
CA ILE A 125 4.07 31.93 0.12
C ILE A 125 4.54 32.80 1.30
N GLU A 126 5.22 32.21 2.28
CA GLU A 126 5.76 32.93 3.44
C GLU A 126 6.77 34.00 3.03
N GLU A 127 7.70 33.65 2.15
CA GLU A 127 8.71 34.63 1.65
C GLU A 127 8.07 35.78 0.90
N GLN A 128 7.10 35.48 0.02
CA GLN A 128 6.41 36.57 -0.71
C GLN A 128 5.59 37.48 0.21
N LEU A 129 4.93 36.90 1.22
CA LEU A 129 4.17 37.69 2.17
C LEU A 129 5.06 38.51 3.12
N LYS A 130 6.22 38.02 3.53
CA LYS A 130 7.24 38.73 4.28
C LYS A 130 7.75 39.92 3.50
N GLU A 131 8.09 39.68 2.23
CA GLU A 131 8.59 40.74 1.35
C GLU A 131 7.54 41.82 1.12
N TYR A 132 6.30 41.41 0.80
CA TYR A 132 5.20 42.36 0.62
C TYR A 132 4.91 43.18 1.88
N ALA A 133 4.84 42.56 3.06
CA ALA A 133 4.58 43.24 4.32
C ALA A 133 5.62 44.32 4.61
N ARG A 134 6.88 44.06 4.22
CA ARG A 134 8.00 45.02 4.33
C ARG A 134 7.92 46.15 3.29
N GLU A 135 7.69 45.82 2.01
CA GLU A 135 7.62 46.80 0.93
C GLU A 135 6.41 47.71 1.05
N ALA A 136 5.27 47.19 1.43
CA ALA A 136 4.05 47.95 1.64
C ALA A 136 4.05 48.73 2.97
N GLU A 137 5.08 48.57 3.81
CA GLU A 137 5.18 49.20 5.12
C GLU A 137 3.92 49.00 5.97
N LEU A 138 3.49 47.72 6.13
CA LEU A 138 2.27 47.40 6.87
C LEU A 138 2.40 47.57 8.39
N GLY A 139 3.62 47.76 8.91
CA GLY A 139 3.90 47.76 10.36
C GLY A 139 3.74 46.39 11.00
N LEU A 140 3.57 45.33 10.17
CA LEU A 140 3.45 43.93 10.56
C LEU A 140 4.69 43.17 10.14
N GLU A 141 5.08 42.17 10.95
CA GLU A 141 6.10 41.19 10.59
C GLU A 141 5.46 39.82 10.50
N VAL A 142 5.48 39.19 9.32
CA VAL A 142 5.02 37.82 9.11
C VAL A 142 6.05 36.87 9.69
N MET A 143 5.65 36.05 10.66
CA MET A 143 6.52 35.10 11.35
C MET A 143 6.52 33.74 10.69
N SER A 144 5.33 33.22 10.37
CA SER A 144 5.16 31.93 9.70
C SER A 144 3.87 31.88 8.92
N VAL A 145 3.90 31.06 7.87
CA VAL A 145 2.74 30.74 7.05
C VAL A 145 2.57 29.23 7.01
N THR A 146 1.36 28.76 7.26
CA THR A 146 1.05 27.33 7.27
C THR A 146 -0.20 27.06 6.47
N LEU A 147 -0.13 26.13 5.53
CA LEU A 147 -1.31 25.60 4.84
C LEU A 147 -2.11 24.72 5.81
N ALA A 148 -3.22 25.24 6.34
CA ALA A 148 -4.02 24.57 7.36
C ALA A 148 -4.82 23.42 6.77
N SER A 149 -5.52 23.67 5.65
CA SER A 149 -6.25 22.63 4.92
C SER A 149 -6.17 22.83 3.42
N ILE A 150 -6.22 21.73 2.67
CA ILE A 150 -6.30 21.72 1.22
C ILE A 150 -7.24 20.55 0.87
N HIS A 151 -8.35 20.85 0.24
CA HIS A 151 -9.32 19.84 -0.18
C HIS A 151 -10.16 20.32 -1.38
N PRO A 152 -10.75 19.42 -2.16
CA PRO A 152 -11.75 19.80 -3.14
C PRO A 152 -12.93 20.49 -2.46
N PRO A 153 -13.66 21.40 -3.12
CA PRO A 153 -14.88 21.98 -2.58
C PRO A 153 -15.86 20.91 -2.12
N VAL A 154 -16.53 21.15 -0.98
CA VAL A 154 -17.44 20.16 -0.37
C VAL A 154 -18.55 19.74 -1.35
N ALA A 155 -19.02 20.65 -2.20
CA ALA A 155 -20.04 20.36 -3.20
C ALA A 155 -19.67 19.25 -4.21
N ILE A 156 -18.38 19.00 -4.44
CA ILE A 156 -17.90 17.97 -5.36
C ILE A 156 -17.17 16.83 -4.64
N ALA A 157 -17.19 16.80 -3.33
CA ALA A 157 -16.46 15.83 -2.50
C ALA A 157 -16.76 14.38 -2.88
N ASP A 158 -18.03 14.01 -3.03
CA ASP A 158 -18.47 12.66 -3.36
C ASP A 158 -17.99 12.23 -4.77
N ILE A 159 -18.05 13.15 -5.72
CA ILE A 159 -17.59 12.91 -7.10
C ILE A 159 -16.07 12.71 -7.09
N TYR A 160 -15.34 13.57 -6.38
CA TYR A 160 -13.89 13.45 -6.25
C TYR A 160 -13.47 12.12 -5.62
N GLN A 161 -14.12 11.73 -4.51
CA GLN A 161 -13.87 10.43 -3.87
C GLN A 161 -14.14 9.25 -4.81
N SER A 162 -15.20 9.35 -5.62
CA SER A 162 -15.53 8.31 -6.60
C SER A 162 -14.45 8.17 -7.67
N VAL A 163 -13.92 9.28 -8.17
CA VAL A 163 -12.82 9.30 -9.15
C VAL A 163 -11.53 8.71 -8.55
N VAL A 164 -11.18 9.12 -7.33
CA VAL A 164 -10.01 8.59 -6.62
C VAL A 164 -10.15 7.09 -6.38
N SER A 165 -11.33 6.65 -5.91
CA SER A 165 -11.62 5.23 -5.68
C SER A 165 -11.52 4.41 -6.96
N ALA A 166 -12.07 4.91 -8.08
CA ALA A 166 -11.96 4.25 -9.39
C ALA A 166 -10.49 4.15 -9.85
N GLY A 167 -9.69 5.20 -9.63
CA GLY A 167 -8.25 5.20 -9.89
C GLY A 167 -7.51 4.13 -9.08
N ILE A 168 -7.79 4.03 -7.80
CA ILE A 168 -7.23 3.00 -6.90
C ILE A 168 -7.66 1.60 -7.35
N GLN A 169 -8.95 1.39 -7.67
CA GLN A 169 -9.46 0.10 -8.15
C GLN A 169 -8.78 -0.32 -9.46
N LYS A 170 -8.63 0.61 -10.40
CA LYS A 170 -7.89 0.34 -11.65
C LYS A 170 -6.46 -0.12 -11.36
N LYS A 171 -5.72 0.62 -10.54
CA LYS A 171 -4.34 0.28 -10.17
C LYS A 171 -4.26 -1.08 -9.46
N THR A 172 -5.17 -1.35 -8.52
CA THR A 172 -5.27 -2.63 -7.82
C THR A 172 -5.55 -3.78 -8.76
N SER A 173 -6.47 -3.59 -9.74
CA SER A 173 -6.80 -4.61 -10.73
C SER A 173 -5.59 -4.94 -11.61
N VAL A 174 -4.85 -3.94 -12.07
CA VAL A 174 -3.62 -4.13 -12.85
C VAL A 174 -2.58 -4.90 -12.04
N LEU A 175 -2.26 -4.44 -10.82
CA LEU A 175 -1.26 -5.11 -9.97
C LEU A 175 -1.68 -6.54 -9.61
N THR A 176 -2.97 -6.78 -9.40
CA THR A 176 -3.49 -8.14 -9.14
C THR A 176 -3.34 -9.03 -10.36
N ALA A 177 -3.62 -8.52 -11.57
CA ALA A 177 -3.45 -9.27 -12.82
C ALA A 177 -1.97 -9.58 -13.09
N GLU A 178 -1.08 -8.63 -12.90
CA GLU A 178 0.36 -8.82 -13.01
C GLU A 178 0.89 -9.85 -12.00
N GLY A 179 0.43 -9.78 -10.74
CA GLY A 179 0.77 -10.77 -9.71
C GLY A 179 0.30 -12.17 -10.08
N LYS A 180 -0.93 -12.33 -10.58
CA LYS A 180 -1.44 -13.62 -11.06
C LYS A 180 -0.65 -14.16 -12.26
N ALA A 181 -0.30 -13.29 -13.21
CA ALA A 181 0.51 -13.67 -14.35
C ALA A 181 1.92 -14.13 -13.94
N LEU A 182 2.53 -13.46 -12.98
CA LEU A 182 3.83 -13.86 -12.42
C LEU A 182 3.75 -15.22 -11.75
N VAL A 183 2.77 -15.44 -10.86
CA VAL A 183 2.57 -16.74 -10.18
C VAL A 183 2.33 -17.86 -11.18
N ALA A 184 1.51 -17.62 -12.22
CA ALA A 184 1.25 -18.63 -13.25
C ALA A 184 2.53 -18.96 -14.05
N ARG A 185 3.34 -17.97 -14.37
CA ARG A 185 4.62 -18.17 -15.08
C ARG A 185 5.61 -18.97 -14.25
N GLU A 186 5.80 -18.57 -12.99
CA GLU A 186 6.71 -19.28 -12.08
C GLU A 186 6.23 -20.70 -11.77
N GLY A 187 4.90 -20.90 -11.63
CA GLY A 187 4.30 -22.23 -11.51
C GLY A 187 4.56 -23.11 -12.73
N ALA A 188 4.33 -22.60 -13.94
CA ALA A 188 4.60 -23.33 -15.17
C ALA A 188 6.10 -23.69 -15.35
N GLU A 189 7.02 -22.82 -14.94
CA GLU A 189 8.46 -23.12 -14.98
C GLU A 189 8.83 -24.21 -13.96
N ALA A 190 8.24 -24.18 -12.76
CA ALA A 190 8.40 -25.23 -11.76
C ALA A 190 7.87 -26.59 -12.26
N ASP A 191 6.66 -26.62 -12.84
CA ASP A 191 6.07 -27.82 -13.41
C ASP A 191 6.93 -28.39 -14.55
N LYS A 192 7.43 -27.54 -15.41
CA LYS A 192 8.38 -27.94 -16.46
C LYS A 192 9.64 -28.58 -15.87
N GLN A 193 10.22 -27.98 -14.83
CA GLN A 193 11.41 -28.52 -14.19
C GLN A 193 11.13 -29.88 -13.53
N LEU A 194 9.99 -30.03 -12.88
CA LEU A 194 9.54 -31.32 -12.34
C LEU A 194 9.38 -32.38 -13.42
N ALA A 195 8.76 -32.04 -14.54
CA ALA A 195 8.59 -32.95 -15.66
C ALA A 195 9.96 -33.39 -16.27
N ILE A 196 10.90 -32.50 -16.40
CA ILE A 196 12.26 -32.79 -16.87
C ILE A 196 12.97 -33.75 -15.89
N ASN A 197 12.90 -33.48 -14.60
CA ASN A 197 13.50 -34.30 -13.57
C ASN A 197 12.88 -35.72 -13.55
N ASP A 198 11.55 -35.81 -13.63
CA ASP A 198 10.82 -37.09 -13.66
C ASP A 198 11.20 -37.93 -14.89
N ALA A 199 11.25 -37.29 -16.05
CA ALA A 199 11.74 -37.95 -17.27
C ALA A 199 13.20 -38.42 -17.15
N GLY A 200 14.05 -37.65 -16.47
CA GLY A 200 15.42 -38.05 -16.16
C GLY A 200 15.47 -39.28 -15.27
N ILE A 201 14.71 -39.30 -14.18
CA ILE A 201 14.61 -40.43 -13.27
C ILE A 201 14.13 -41.71 -14.03
N GLN A 202 13.06 -41.60 -14.80
CA GLN A 202 12.52 -42.73 -15.58
C GLN A 202 13.54 -43.25 -16.60
N ARG A 203 14.30 -42.39 -17.25
CA ARG A 203 15.39 -42.80 -18.15
C ARG A 203 16.45 -43.57 -17.38
N ASP A 204 16.89 -43.08 -16.25
CA ASP A 204 17.95 -43.67 -15.46
C ASP A 204 17.51 -45.00 -14.84
N GLU A 205 16.26 -45.13 -14.42
CA GLU A 205 15.63 -46.41 -14.01
C GLU A 205 15.63 -47.44 -15.15
N ARG A 206 15.21 -47.05 -16.37
CA ARG A 206 15.21 -47.95 -17.54
C ARG A 206 16.63 -48.40 -17.90
N VAL A 207 17.60 -47.50 -17.89
CA VAL A 207 19.01 -47.85 -18.17
C VAL A 207 19.55 -48.78 -17.09
N SER A 208 19.27 -48.49 -15.81
CA SER A 208 19.68 -49.34 -14.69
C SER A 208 19.07 -50.73 -14.76
N SER A 209 17.76 -50.84 -15.05
CA SER A 209 17.05 -52.10 -15.25
C SER A 209 17.64 -52.90 -16.42
N ALA A 210 17.86 -52.26 -17.57
CA ALA A 210 18.47 -52.93 -18.73
C ALA A 210 19.88 -53.44 -18.44
N ASN A 211 20.69 -52.63 -17.73
CA ASN A 211 22.04 -53.05 -17.32
C ASN A 211 21.97 -54.25 -16.34
N ALA A 212 21.04 -54.24 -15.40
CA ALA A 212 20.84 -55.38 -14.50
C ALA A 212 20.41 -56.65 -15.23
N GLU A 213 19.55 -56.53 -16.25
CA GLU A 213 19.15 -57.67 -17.11
C GLU A 213 20.35 -58.22 -17.93
N ILE A 214 21.16 -57.31 -18.49
CA ILE A 214 22.41 -57.71 -19.20
C ILE A 214 23.36 -58.45 -18.26
N GLN A 215 23.57 -57.97 -17.04
CA GLN A 215 24.41 -58.64 -16.05
C GLN A 215 23.88 -60.03 -15.69
N LYS A 216 22.55 -60.17 -15.46
CA LYS A 216 21.89 -61.47 -15.22
C LYS A 216 22.10 -62.40 -16.41
N TYR A 217 21.90 -61.88 -17.62
CA TYR A 217 22.07 -62.66 -18.83
C TYR A 217 23.54 -63.15 -18.98
N ASN A 218 24.51 -62.29 -18.80
CA ASN A 218 25.92 -62.65 -18.85
C ASN A 218 26.28 -63.67 -17.77
N ALA A 219 25.81 -63.47 -16.52
CA ALA A 219 26.04 -64.48 -15.46
C ALA A 219 25.35 -65.84 -15.79
N SER A 220 24.21 -65.81 -16.44
CA SER A 220 23.52 -67.06 -16.92
C SER A 220 24.31 -67.76 -18.01
N ILE A 221 24.93 -67.01 -18.95
CA ILE A 221 25.78 -67.60 -19.99
C ILE A 221 27.06 -68.22 -19.36
N GLU A 222 27.68 -67.47 -18.42
CA GLU A 222 28.88 -67.96 -17.72
C GLU A 222 28.57 -69.30 -16.97
N ALA A 223 27.46 -69.31 -16.21
CA ALA A 223 27.02 -70.48 -15.49
C ALA A 223 26.74 -71.68 -16.45
N TYR A 224 26.08 -71.43 -17.59
CA TYR A 224 25.82 -72.42 -18.63
C TYR A 224 27.12 -72.94 -19.25
N LEU A 225 28.09 -72.11 -19.55
CA LEU A 225 29.39 -72.51 -20.13
C LEU A 225 30.23 -73.33 -19.16
N LEU A 226 30.10 -73.09 -17.84
CA LEU A 226 30.82 -73.78 -16.79
C LEU A 226 30.34 -75.26 -16.63
N ASP A 227 29.02 -75.44 -16.52
CA ASP A 227 28.39 -76.79 -16.47
C ASP A 227 26.97 -76.76 -17.07
N PRO A 228 26.81 -77.09 -18.35
CA PRO A 228 25.51 -77.06 -19.03
C PRO A 228 24.44 -77.95 -18.43
N GLU A 229 24.82 -79.15 -17.94
CA GLU A 229 23.84 -80.04 -17.39
C GLU A 229 23.30 -79.61 -16.03
N ALA A 230 24.19 -79.15 -15.15
CA ALA A 230 23.78 -78.59 -13.86
C ALA A 230 22.95 -77.34 -14.01
N TYR A 231 23.31 -76.42 -14.92
CA TYR A 231 22.54 -75.27 -15.23
C TYR A 231 21.12 -75.54 -15.72
N LEU A 232 20.98 -76.49 -16.67
CA LEU A 232 19.68 -76.83 -17.21
C LEU A 232 18.80 -77.49 -16.16
N LEU A 233 19.38 -78.30 -15.29
CA LEU A 233 18.65 -78.93 -14.18
C LEU A 233 18.14 -77.88 -13.18
N ASP A 234 18.98 -76.94 -12.83
CA ASP A 234 18.62 -75.81 -11.93
C ASP A 234 17.48 -74.97 -12.50
N ARG A 235 17.54 -74.62 -13.78
CA ARG A 235 16.49 -73.90 -14.49
C ARG A 235 15.18 -74.68 -14.61
N TYR A 236 15.27 -75.96 -14.82
CA TYR A 236 14.10 -76.80 -14.82
C TYR A 236 13.43 -76.87 -13.46
N LEU A 237 14.20 -77.04 -12.38
CA LEU A 237 13.70 -77.01 -11.01
C LEU A 237 13.09 -75.69 -10.61
N GLU A 238 13.71 -74.58 -10.98
CA GLU A 238 13.18 -73.23 -10.76
C GLU A 238 11.85 -73.04 -11.47
N SER A 239 11.77 -73.33 -12.74
CA SER A 239 10.54 -73.28 -13.53
C SER A 239 9.42 -74.17 -12.94
N PHE A 240 9.80 -75.35 -12.47
CA PHE A 240 8.87 -76.29 -11.83
C PHE A 240 8.38 -75.72 -10.48
N GLN A 241 9.25 -75.12 -9.66
CA GLN A 241 8.87 -74.47 -8.43
C GLN A 241 7.91 -73.30 -8.69
N GLN A 242 8.16 -72.46 -9.70
CA GLN A 242 7.30 -71.34 -10.08
C GLN A 242 5.91 -71.88 -10.57
N ALA A 243 5.87 -72.90 -11.38
CA ALA A 243 4.62 -73.52 -11.84
C ALA A 243 3.79 -74.10 -10.68
N LEU A 244 4.46 -74.63 -9.68
CA LEU A 244 3.80 -75.17 -8.48
C LEU A 244 3.49 -74.11 -7.40
N ALA A 245 4.07 -72.86 -7.50
CA ALA A 245 3.93 -71.88 -6.46
C ALA A 245 2.47 -71.48 -6.21
N GLN A 246 1.69 -71.43 -7.26
CA GLN A 246 0.27 -71.00 -7.21
C GLN A 246 -0.69 -72.17 -7.09
N GLN A 247 -0.18 -73.44 -7.13
CA GLN A 247 -1.01 -74.64 -7.02
C GLN A 247 -1.18 -75.08 -5.56
N ARG A 248 -2.35 -75.62 -5.22
CA ARG A 248 -2.56 -76.22 -3.91
C ARG A 248 -1.70 -77.46 -3.80
N LYS A 249 -0.83 -77.51 -2.79
CA LYS A 249 0.10 -78.61 -2.56
C LYS A 249 -0.47 -79.47 -1.44
N TYR A 250 -0.57 -80.76 -1.74
CA TYR A 250 -0.97 -81.81 -0.78
C TYR A 250 0.22 -82.76 -0.54
N ILE A 251 0.66 -82.86 0.71
CA ILE A 251 1.70 -83.82 1.10
C ILE A 251 1.00 -85.02 1.60
N VAL A 252 1.18 -86.11 0.87
CA VAL A 252 0.57 -87.40 1.18
C VAL A 252 1.61 -88.30 1.82
N GLY A 253 1.31 -88.79 3.03
CA GLY A 253 2.19 -89.74 3.74
C GLY A 253 2.22 -91.15 3.12
N PRO A 254 3.27 -91.95 3.38
CA PRO A 254 3.35 -93.34 2.89
C PRO A 254 2.17 -94.19 3.43
N GLY A 255 1.40 -94.79 2.53
CA GLY A 255 0.27 -95.60 2.89
C GLY A 255 -1.12 -95.06 2.55
N VAL A 256 -1.22 -93.88 1.95
CA VAL A 256 -2.48 -93.31 1.46
C VAL A 256 -2.67 -93.65 -0.01
N ASP A 257 -3.79 -94.28 -0.34
CA ASP A 257 -4.13 -94.55 -1.72
C ASP A 257 -4.39 -93.23 -2.49
N ALA A 258 -3.55 -92.97 -3.51
CA ALA A 258 -3.66 -91.78 -4.35
C ALA A 258 -5.02 -91.66 -5.08
N GLY A 259 -5.64 -92.77 -5.40
CA GLY A 259 -6.97 -92.88 -6.02
C GLY A 259 -8.10 -92.33 -5.13
N ALA A 260 -8.00 -92.53 -3.82
CA ALA A 260 -8.97 -92.09 -2.85
C ALA A 260 -8.91 -90.52 -2.60
N LEU A 261 -7.78 -89.92 -2.86
CA LEU A 261 -7.60 -88.48 -2.76
C LEU A 261 -8.33 -87.71 -3.83
N TYR A 262 -8.37 -88.14 -5.06
CA TYR A 262 -9.10 -87.51 -6.15
C TYR A 262 -10.61 -87.43 -5.91
N ALA A 263 -11.15 -88.39 -5.19
CA ALA A 263 -12.59 -88.47 -4.87
C ALA A 263 -13.01 -87.53 -3.73
N ASN A 264 -12.09 -87.24 -2.80
CA ASN A 264 -12.42 -86.47 -1.58
C ASN A 264 -12.13 -84.91 -1.69
N PHE A 265 -11.28 -84.53 -2.65
CA PHE A 265 -10.90 -83.13 -2.73
C PHE A 265 -11.70 -82.29 -3.77
N GLY A 266 -12.75 -82.87 -4.33
CA GLY A 266 -13.73 -82.13 -5.13
C GLY A 266 -13.08 -81.23 -6.18
N LEU A 267 -12.17 -81.82 -7.01
CA LEU A 267 -11.59 -81.07 -8.15
C LEU A 267 -12.59 -81.03 -9.31
N GLY A 268 -13.86 -80.89 -8.96
CA GLY A 268 -14.94 -80.63 -9.91
C GLY A 268 -15.01 -79.06 -10.02
N GLY A 269 -14.61 -78.55 -11.16
CA GLY A 269 -14.79 -77.17 -11.47
C GLY A 269 -16.23 -76.76 -11.33
N SER A 270 -16.46 -75.67 -10.59
CA SER A 270 -17.65 -74.87 -10.80
C SER A 270 -17.18 -73.60 -11.58
N GLY A 271 -17.33 -73.73 -12.91
CA GLY A 271 -17.48 -72.50 -13.70
C GLY A 271 -18.81 -71.87 -13.38
N SER A 272 -18.79 -70.64 -13.09
CA SER A 272 -19.74 -69.57 -13.45
C SER A 272 -19.13 -68.24 -13.20
#